data_875cdeee249f35188913edd3e7fb6390
#
_entry.id   875cdeee249f35188913edd3e7fb6390
#
_cell.length_a   1.000
_cell.length_b   1.000
_cell.length_c   1.000
_cell.angle_alpha   90.00
_cell.angle_beta   90.00
_cell.angle_gamma   90.00
#
_symmetry.space_group_name_H-M   'P 1'
#
loop_
_entity.id
_entity.type
_entity.pdbx_description
1 polymer ?
#
loop_
_entity_poly.entity_id
_entity_poly.type
_entity_poly.pdbx_seq_one_letter_code
_entity_poly.pdbx_strand_id
1 'polypeptide(L)'
;MATTYNNLYLDTRARLRKAGIDAAQLEARELLCYASDKSREQLYRDMSLYVSAELERRVEELVQRRLAGEPVAYIVGEWEFYGLPLDISSDVLIPRSDTEVLAERAILRARAAGEGGRVLDLCAGSGCVGLAV
;
A
#
# COMPACT_ATOMS: atom_id res chain seq x y z
N MET A 1 25.76 -8.59 -11.98
CA MET A 1 25.20 -9.96 -11.96
C MET A 1 23.69 -9.90 -12.11
N ALA A 2 23.17 -10.83 -12.87
CA ALA A 2 21.72 -10.89 -13.05
C ALA A 2 21.02 -11.36 -11.75
N THR A 3 19.98 -10.66 -11.31
CA THR A 3 19.17 -11.05 -10.14
C THR A 3 17.76 -11.40 -10.58
N THR A 4 17.08 -12.20 -9.78
CA THR A 4 15.67 -12.54 -10.01
C THR A 4 14.75 -11.64 -9.18
N TYR A 5 13.45 -11.61 -9.54
CA TYR A 5 12.44 -10.95 -8.71
C TYR A 5 12.45 -11.45 -7.27
N ASN A 6 12.61 -12.77 -7.09
CA ASN A 6 12.67 -13.37 -5.76
C ASN A 6 13.86 -12.85 -4.95
N ASN A 7 15.05 -12.81 -5.53
CA ASN A 7 16.24 -12.32 -4.83
C ASN A 7 16.12 -10.84 -4.49
N LEU A 8 15.62 -10.04 -5.43
CA LEU A 8 15.37 -8.61 -5.21
C LEU A 8 14.34 -8.38 -4.10
N TYR A 9 13.28 -9.17 -4.08
CA TYR A 9 12.27 -9.14 -3.01
C TYR A 9 12.86 -9.52 -1.65
N LEU A 10 13.64 -10.60 -1.57
CA LEU A 10 14.24 -11.06 -0.31
C LEU A 10 15.23 -10.03 0.23
N ASP A 11 16.06 -9.44 -0.62
CA ASP A 11 16.99 -8.37 -0.24
C ASP A 11 16.23 -7.15 0.29
N THR A 12 15.25 -6.67 -0.46
CA THR A 12 14.43 -5.54 -0.06
C THR A 12 13.76 -5.78 1.29
N ARG A 13 13.13 -6.93 1.47
CA ARG A 13 12.49 -7.33 2.73
C ARG A 13 13.48 -7.34 3.89
N ALA A 14 14.66 -7.91 3.69
CA ALA A 14 15.69 -7.99 4.72
C ALA A 14 16.18 -6.61 5.17
N ARG A 15 16.38 -5.71 4.20
CA ARG A 15 16.80 -4.32 4.46
C ARG A 15 15.75 -3.54 5.24
N LEU A 16 14.47 -3.64 4.84
CA LEU A 16 13.36 -2.99 5.55
C LEU A 16 13.21 -3.55 6.97
N ARG A 17 13.33 -4.85 7.15
CA ARG A 17 13.27 -5.49 8.48
C ARG A 17 14.43 -5.02 9.37
N LYS A 18 15.65 -4.94 8.83
CA LYS A 18 16.82 -4.45 9.56
C LYS A 18 16.66 -2.99 10.00
N ALA A 19 15.91 -2.20 9.24
CA ALA A 19 15.57 -0.82 9.59
C ALA A 19 14.43 -0.70 10.62
N GLY A 20 13.89 -1.82 11.13
CA GLY A 20 12.84 -1.84 12.15
C GLY A 20 11.42 -1.70 11.58
N ILE A 21 11.23 -1.96 10.30
CA ILE A 21 9.91 -1.88 9.67
C ILE A 21 9.18 -3.22 9.87
N ASP A 22 8.13 -3.23 10.69
CA ASP A 22 7.38 -4.44 11.04
C ASP A 22 6.68 -5.06 9.81
N ALA A 23 6.10 -4.22 8.95
CA ALA A 23 5.43 -4.66 7.73
C ALA A 23 6.39 -4.89 6.54
N ALA A 24 7.65 -5.24 6.78
CA ALA A 24 8.69 -5.37 5.75
C ALA A 24 8.30 -6.28 4.59
N GLN A 25 7.58 -7.36 4.85
CA GLN A 25 7.12 -8.30 3.84
C GLN A 25 6.08 -7.65 2.89
N LEU A 26 5.10 -6.99 3.46
CA LEU A 26 4.08 -6.27 2.71
C LEU A 26 4.71 -5.12 1.90
N GLU A 27 5.52 -4.30 2.56
CA GLU A 27 6.12 -3.12 1.94
C GLU A 27 7.09 -3.48 0.82
N ALA A 28 7.93 -4.50 0.98
CA ALA A 28 8.81 -4.98 -0.07
C ALA A 28 8.01 -5.42 -1.31
N ARG A 29 6.91 -6.12 -1.13
CA ARG A 29 6.03 -6.53 -2.23
C ARG A 29 5.41 -5.32 -2.93
N GLU A 30 4.88 -4.37 -2.19
CA GLU A 30 4.27 -3.18 -2.76
C GLU A 30 5.27 -2.34 -3.56
N LEU A 31 6.48 -2.18 -3.06
CA LEU A 31 7.55 -1.46 -3.77
C LEU A 31 7.95 -2.17 -5.08
N LEU A 32 8.08 -3.49 -5.07
CA LEU A 32 8.39 -4.26 -6.27
C LEU A 32 7.24 -4.22 -7.29
N CYS A 33 6.01 -4.37 -6.86
CA CYS A 33 4.84 -4.25 -7.72
C CYS A 33 4.80 -2.88 -8.40
N TYR A 34 4.99 -1.82 -7.63
CA TYR A 34 4.99 -0.46 -8.14
C TYR A 34 6.13 -0.21 -9.13
N ALA A 35 7.34 -0.65 -8.80
CA ALA A 35 8.51 -0.46 -9.67
C ALA A 35 8.39 -1.21 -11.00
N SER A 36 7.81 -2.41 -10.97
CA SER A 36 7.69 -3.30 -12.13
C SER A 36 6.37 -3.16 -12.89
N ASP A 37 5.44 -2.35 -12.39
CA ASP A 37 4.08 -2.20 -12.91
C ASP A 37 3.34 -3.55 -13.02
N LYS A 38 3.56 -4.41 -12.02
CA LYS A 38 2.92 -5.73 -11.90
C LYS A 38 1.91 -5.76 -10.77
N SER A 39 0.84 -6.54 -10.97
CA SER A 39 -0.05 -6.95 -9.87
C SER A 39 0.66 -7.92 -8.92
N ARG A 40 0.07 -8.16 -7.76
CA ARG A 40 0.59 -9.14 -6.78
C ARG A 40 0.67 -10.53 -7.39
N GLU A 41 -0.35 -10.95 -8.13
CA GLU A 41 -0.38 -12.25 -8.81
C GLU A 41 0.70 -12.35 -9.89
N GLN A 42 0.88 -11.31 -10.68
CA GLN A 42 1.92 -11.27 -11.71
C GLN A 42 3.32 -11.34 -11.10
N LEU A 43 3.57 -10.59 -10.03
CA LEU A 43 4.85 -10.63 -9.31
C LEU A 43 5.12 -12.03 -8.76
N TYR A 44 4.12 -12.64 -8.11
CA TYR A 44 4.25 -13.99 -7.56
C TYR A 44 4.56 -15.04 -8.63
N ARG A 45 3.87 -14.97 -9.76
CA ARG A 45 4.09 -15.87 -10.90
C ARG A 45 5.50 -15.72 -11.48
N ASP A 46 6.02 -14.49 -11.50
CA ASP A 46 7.26 -14.13 -12.20
C ASP A 46 8.49 -14.11 -11.27
N MET A 47 8.38 -14.61 -10.04
CA MET A 47 9.44 -14.57 -9.02
C MET A 47 10.77 -15.21 -9.48
N SER A 48 10.72 -16.24 -10.32
CA SER A 48 11.91 -16.91 -10.85
C SER A 48 12.55 -16.20 -12.04
N LEU A 49 11.87 -15.22 -12.62
CA LEU A 49 12.38 -14.48 -13.77
C LEU A 49 13.47 -13.49 -13.35
N TYR A 50 14.41 -13.24 -14.27
CA TYR A 50 15.44 -12.22 -14.09
C TYR A 50 14.85 -10.82 -14.28
N VAL A 51 15.38 -9.87 -13.51
CA VAL A 51 15.03 -8.45 -13.64
C VAL A 51 16.05 -7.71 -14.47
N SER A 52 15.63 -6.61 -15.09
CA SER A 52 16.54 -5.72 -15.80
C SER A 52 17.34 -4.85 -14.82
N ALA A 53 18.52 -4.39 -15.24
CA ALA A 53 19.31 -3.44 -14.45
C ALA A 53 18.54 -2.14 -14.18
N GLU A 54 17.69 -1.72 -15.10
CA GLU A 54 16.81 -0.56 -14.94
C GLU A 54 15.82 -0.76 -13.79
N LEU A 55 15.21 -1.95 -13.72
CA LEU A 55 14.27 -2.28 -12.63
C LEU A 55 15.00 -2.36 -11.28
N GLU A 56 16.19 -2.99 -11.24
CA GLU A 56 17.00 -3.01 -10.01
C GLU A 56 17.28 -1.60 -9.50
N ARG A 57 17.70 -0.70 -10.38
CA ARG A 57 17.96 0.70 -10.02
C ARG A 57 16.72 1.41 -9.52
N ARG A 58 15.58 1.22 -10.19
CA ARG A 58 14.32 1.81 -9.77
C ARG A 58 13.87 1.32 -8.38
N VAL A 59 13.99 0.02 -8.13
CA VAL A 59 13.68 -0.54 -6.80
C VAL A 59 14.62 0.03 -5.75
N GLU A 60 15.92 0.13 -6.05
CA GLU A 60 16.90 0.71 -5.13
C GLU A 60 16.54 2.15 -4.74
N GLU A 61 16.16 2.98 -5.71
CA GLU A 61 15.70 4.36 -5.46
C GLU A 61 14.49 4.40 -4.52
N LEU A 62 13.51 3.53 -4.72
CA LEU A 62 12.32 3.45 -3.88
C LEU A 62 12.64 2.95 -2.47
N VAL A 63 13.52 1.96 -2.34
CA VAL A 63 13.97 1.44 -1.05
C VAL A 63 14.71 2.53 -0.27
N GLN A 64 15.58 3.30 -0.91
CA GLN A 64 16.28 4.43 -0.27
C GLN A 64 15.30 5.49 0.23
N ARG A 65 14.28 5.84 -0.54
CA ARG A 65 13.23 6.76 -0.09
C ARG A 65 12.51 6.22 1.15
N ARG A 66 12.18 4.94 1.16
CA ARG A 66 11.51 4.30 2.31
C ARG A 66 12.42 4.28 3.54
N LEU A 67 13.69 3.94 3.38
CA LEU A 67 14.67 3.92 4.47
C LEU A 67 14.97 5.32 5.02
N ALA A 68 14.82 6.35 4.20
CA ALA A 68 14.89 7.76 4.62
C ALA A 68 13.66 8.24 5.42
N GLY A 69 12.62 7.41 5.55
CA GLY A 69 11.44 7.67 6.36
C GLY A 69 10.16 7.96 5.58
N GLU A 70 10.20 7.97 4.23
CA GLU A 70 8.99 8.18 3.43
C GLU A 70 8.07 6.95 3.49
N PRO A 71 6.78 7.09 3.89
CA PRO A 71 5.85 5.98 3.93
C PRO A 71 5.59 5.36 2.56
N VAL A 72 5.45 4.03 2.51
CA VAL A 72 5.18 3.31 1.25
C VAL A 72 3.93 3.82 0.54
N ALA A 73 2.86 4.13 1.28
CA ALA A 73 1.64 4.68 0.68
C ALA A 73 1.89 5.96 -0.10
N TYR A 74 2.79 6.83 0.36
CA TYR A 74 3.16 8.06 -0.35
C TYR A 74 4.09 7.79 -1.53
N ILE A 75 4.99 6.82 -1.41
CA ILE A 75 5.89 6.41 -2.50
C ILE A 75 5.08 5.85 -3.67
N VAL A 76 4.15 4.95 -3.37
CA VAL A 76 3.29 4.27 -4.35
C VAL A 76 2.15 5.18 -4.84
N GLY A 77 1.69 6.12 -4.00
CA GLY A 77 0.59 7.04 -4.33
C GLY A 77 -0.80 6.41 -4.25
N GLU A 78 -0.90 5.20 -3.74
CA GLU A 78 -2.15 4.47 -3.58
C GLU A 78 -2.12 3.64 -2.29
N TRP A 79 -3.27 3.52 -1.63
CA TRP A 79 -3.42 2.66 -0.46
C TRP A 79 -4.83 2.10 -0.39
N GLU A 80 -4.95 0.84 -0.01
CA GLU A 80 -6.24 0.18 0.15
C GLU A 80 -6.82 0.45 1.53
N PHE A 81 -8.11 0.82 1.55
CA PHE A 81 -8.89 0.95 2.77
C PHE A 81 -10.25 0.27 2.57
N TYR A 82 -10.56 -0.68 3.42
CA TYR A 82 -11.82 -1.46 3.38
C TYR A 82 -12.10 -2.06 1.98
N GLY A 83 -11.04 -2.56 1.32
CA GLY A 83 -11.11 -3.10 -0.04
C GLY A 83 -11.15 -2.06 -1.16
N LEU A 84 -11.14 -0.77 -0.85
CA LEU A 84 -11.17 0.30 -1.83
C LEU A 84 -9.76 0.84 -2.10
N PRO A 85 -9.29 0.88 -3.35
CA PRO A 85 -8.06 1.58 -3.70
C PRO A 85 -8.29 3.09 -3.66
N LEU A 86 -7.48 3.79 -2.89
CA LEU A 86 -7.55 5.25 -2.73
C LEU A 86 -6.25 5.88 -3.23
N ASP A 87 -6.36 6.94 -4.00
CA ASP A 87 -5.21 7.78 -4.33
C ASP A 87 -4.75 8.52 -3.07
N ILE A 88 -3.47 8.42 -2.76
CA ILE A 88 -2.88 8.98 -1.55
C ILE A 88 -1.71 9.90 -1.92
N SER A 89 -1.66 11.06 -1.29
CA SER A 89 -0.54 11.99 -1.35
C SER A 89 -0.12 12.41 0.05
N SER A 90 1.02 13.12 0.14
CA SER A 90 1.49 13.67 1.41
C SER A 90 0.54 14.71 2.06
N ASP A 91 -0.49 15.14 1.31
CA ASP A 91 -1.48 16.12 1.79
C ASP A 91 -2.56 15.50 2.68
N VAL A 92 -2.64 14.16 2.70
CA VAL A 92 -3.65 13.43 3.49
C VAL A 92 -2.99 12.42 4.41
N LEU A 93 -3.64 12.14 5.54
CA LEU A 93 -3.23 11.06 6.42
C LEU A 93 -3.52 9.71 5.75
N ILE A 94 -2.54 8.82 5.78
CA ILE A 94 -2.71 7.44 5.29
C ILE A 94 -3.79 6.76 6.15
N PRO A 95 -4.84 6.19 5.53
CA PRO A 95 -5.89 5.47 6.26
C PRO A 95 -5.31 4.33 7.11
N ARG A 96 -5.71 4.26 8.37
CA ARG A 96 -5.28 3.22 9.31
C ARG A 96 -6.25 2.04 9.30
N SER A 97 -5.72 0.84 9.48
CA SER A 97 -6.54 -0.38 9.56
C SER A 97 -7.56 -0.34 10.71
N ASP A 98 -7.21 0.26 11.83
CA ASP A 98 -8.11 0.43 12.97
C ASP A 98 -9.37 1.24 12.61
N THR A 99 -9.27 2.17 11.68
CA THR A 99 -10.38 2.99 11.19
C THR A 99 -11.39 2.17 10.37
N GLU A 100 -11.01 1.02 9.86
CA GLU A 100 -11.93 0.10 9.17
C GLU A 100 -13.05 -0.40 10.10
N VAL A 101 -12.79 -0.51 11.40
CA VAL A 101 -13.81 -0.83 12.41
C VAL A 101 -14.88 0.25 12.45
N LEU A 102 -14.48 1.52 12.37
CA LEU A 102 -15.43 2.64 12.29
C LEU A 102 -16.26 2.55 11.01
N ALA A 103 -15.63 2.28 9.87
CA ALA A 103 -16.31 2.12 8.59
C ALA A 103 -17.33 0.99 8.65
N GLU A 104 -16.98 -0.16 9.20
CA GLU A 104 -17.90 -1.30 9.37
C GLU A 104 -19.12 -0.93 10.21
N ARG A 105 -18.92 -0.25 11.35
CA ARG A 105 -20.02 0.22 12.21
C ARG A 105 -20.91 1.22 11.51
N ALA A 106 -20.33 2.14 10.74
CA ALA A 106 -21.07 3.14 9.97
C ALA A 106 -21.92 2.48 8.88
N ILE A 107 -21.38 1.48 8.17
CA ILE A 107 -22.10 0.70 7.16
C ILE A 107 -23.33 0.01 7.77
N LEU A 108 -23.16 -0.65 8.91
CA LEU A 108 -24.27 -1.31 9.61
C LEU A 108 -25.36 -0.32 10.00
N ARG A 109 -25.00 0.85 10.48
CA ARG A 109 -25.94 1.92 10.82
C ARG A 109 -26.66 2.49 9.59
N ALA A 110 -25.92 2.73 8.51
CA ALA A 110 -26.48 3.23 7.26
C ALA A 110 -27.51 2.25 6.67
N ARG A 111 -27.20 0.95 6.67
CA ARG A 111 -28.13 -0.10 6.24
C ARG A 111 -29.39 -0.16 7.08
N ALA A 112 -29.26 0.01 8.40
CA ALA A 112 -30.41 0.02 9.32
C ALA A 112 -31.30 1.27 9.13
N ALA A 113 -30.75 2.39 8.68
CA ALA A 113 -31.50 3.61 8.38
C ALA A 113 -32.34 3.51 7.09
N GLY A 114 -32.00 2.59 6.21
CA GLY A 114 -32.70 2.37 4.95
C GLY A 114 -32.45 3.46 3.90
N GLU A 115 -33.28 3.44 2.84
CA GLU A 115 -33.20 4.43 1.76
C GLU A 115 -33.47 5.86 2.25
N GLY A 116 -32.69 6.81 1.75
CA GLY A 116 -32.81 8.22 2.11
C GLY A 116 -32.07 8.61 3.39
N GLY A 117 -31.31 7.68 3.99
CA GLY A 117 -30.39 7.97 5.10
C GLY A 117 -29.35 9.02 4.70
N ARG A 118 -28.98 9.87 5.65
CA ARG A 118 -27.96 10.91 5.45
C ARG A 118 -26.77 10.62 6.36
N VAL A 119 -25.56 10.71 5.80
CA VAL A 119 -24.30 10.51 6.52
C VAL A 119 -23.46 11.78 6.48
N LEU A 120 -22.94 12.19 7.62
CA LEU A 120 -21.97 13.26 7.73
C LEU A 120 -20.60 12.66 8.10
N ASP A 121 -19.62 12.84 7.24
CA ASP A 121 -18.24 12.46 7.49
C ASP A 121 -17.45 13.69 7.96
N LEU A 122 -17.42 13.87 9.29
CA LEU A 122 -16.74 15.00 9.92
C LEU A 122 -15.25 14.72 10.03
N CYS A 123 -14.42 15.71 9.65
CA CYS A 123 -12.95 15.56 9.59
C CYS A 123 -12.53 14.42 8.64
N ALA A 124 -13.11 14.44 7.45
CA ALA A 124 -13.04 13.32 6.50
C ALA A 124 -11.61 12.91 6.06
N GLY A 125 -10.65 13.83 6.09
CA GLY A 125 -9.29 13.57 5.61
C GLY A 125 -9.29 13.16 4.12
N SER A 126 -8.85 11.92 3.81
CA SER A 126 -8.91 11.34 2.47
C SER A 126 -10.33 11.02 2.01
N GLY A 127 -11.32 11.05 2.91
CA GLY A 127 -12.69 10.59 2.63
C GLY A 127 -12.85 9.08 2.71
N CYS A 128 -11.87 8.35 3.22
CA CYS A 128 -11.85 6.88 3.22
C CYS A 128 -13.07 6.25 3.92
N VAL A 129 -13.51 6.80 5.07
CA VAL A 129 -14.69 6.30 5.79
C VAL A 129 -15.97 6.57 5.00
N GLY A 130 -16.18 7.80 4.53
CA GLY A 130 -17.35 8.18 3.74
C GLY A 130 -17.47 7.40 2.43
N LEU A 131 -16.35 7.14 1.76
CA LEU A 131 -16.32 6.34 0.53
C LEU A 131 -16.63 4.86 0.79
N ALA A 132 -16.27 4.31 1.95
CA ALA A 132 -16.56 2.93 2.33
C ALA A 132 -18.03 2.73 2.71
N VAL A 133 -18.69 3.75 3.23
CA VAL A 133 -20.10 3.71 3.66
C VAL A 133 -21.05 3.89 2.48
#